data_feb936f7a84b974df53f64067878af67
#
_entry.id   feb936f7a84b974df53f64067878af67
#
_cell.length_a   1.000
_cell.length_b   1.000
_cell.length_c   1.000
_cell.angle_alpha   90.00
_cell.angle_beta   90.00
_cell.angle_gamma   90.00
#
_symmetry.space_group_name_H-M   'P 1'
#
loop_
_entity.id
_entity.type
_entity.pdbx_description
1 polymer ?
#
loop_
_entity_poly.entity_id
_entity_poly.type
_entity_poly.pdbx_seq_one_letter_code
_entity_poly.pdbx_strand_id
1 'polypeptide(L)'
;MRILIVNTSEKTGGAALASNRLMEALNKAGCKAKMLVKDKETNQLSVVALPRQWLKRWHFLWERWCIFCHLHFNRRYLFAIDIANIGTDITQLREFQEADIIHLEWINQGMLSLRNIQKIVESGKPVVWTLHDIWPATGICHLSLSCTHFKKECGNCFYLPGGGSKTDLSHRIWQRKNAIYQQSNIHFVTCSKWLGQQAKASGLLSKQALSIIPNPIDTHVFAPASKYEAAQRLGLPTDRQLILFASQRITNVNKGIQYLIEACQLLVKQQPELKSSVGLVVLGGHAEEITTRFDLPTYPLGYVNDTKKIVDVYNAVDLFVLPSLSENLPNTIMEAMACGVPCVGFEVGGIPEMIDHRENGYVAHYKDAQSLAAGMAWILDEGTDYETLSKNCIHKVRTEYAQQRVAERYLDVYQSVWRNKKEE
;
A
#
# COMPACT_ATOMS: atom_id res chain seq x y z
N MET A 1 20.45 -3.10 -17.78
CA MET A 1 20.30 -2.04 -16.77
C MET A 1 20.33 -2.68 -15.39
N ARG A 2 21.08 -2.12 -14.44
CA ARG A 2 21.17 -2.53 -13.03
C ARG A 2 20.38 -1.54 -12.19
N ILE A 3 19.39 -2.02 -11.44
CA ILE A 3 18.49 -1.18 -10.66
C ILE A 3 18.65 -1.56 -9.19
N LEU A 4 18.88 -0.56 -8.34
CA LEU A 4 18.86 -0.74 -6.90
C LEU A 4 17.56 -0.16 -6.33
N ILE A 5 16.64 -1.02 -5.96
CA ILE A 5 15.41 -0.66 -5.24
C ILE A 5 15.75 -0.56 -3.76
N VAL A 6 15.38 0.56 -3.12
CA VAL A 6 15.68 0.83 -1.71
C VAL A 6 14.38 0.95 -0.93
N ASN A 7 14.14 0.01 -0.02
CA ASN A 7 12.94 -0.04 0.81
C ASN A 7 13.27 -0.42 2.25
N THR A 8 12.43 -0.04 3.21
CA THR A 8 12.69 -0.33 4.62
C THR A 8 12.58 -1.82 4.94
N SER A 9 11.53 -2.50 4.50
CA SER A 9 11.29 -3.92 4.75
C SER A 9 11.22 -4.71 3.44
N GLU A 10 11.53 -6.02 3.51
CA GLU A 10 11.41 -6.93 2.37
C GLU A 10 9.96 -7.32 2.08
N LYS A 11 9.17 -7.67 3.12
CA LYS A 11 7.81 -8.21 2.98
C LYS A 11 6.78 -7.56 3.89
N THR A 12 7.22 -6.90 4.95
CA THR A 12 6.28 -6.34 5.94
C THR A 12 5.66 -5.05 5.44
N GLY A 13 4.34 -5.08 5.18
CA GLY A 13 3.52 -3.95 4.73
C GLY A 13 3.33 -3.87 3.21
N GLY A 14 2.32 -3.11 2.79
CA GLY A 14 1.89 -3.01 1.39
C GLY A 14 2.97 -2.48 0.45
N ALA A 15 3.75 -1.48 0.88
CA ALA A 15 4.87 -0.93 0.13
C ALA A 15 5.97 -1.96 -0.11
N ALA A 16 6.35 -2.71 0.93
CA ALA A 16 7.37 -3.75 0.84
C ALA A 16 6.97 -4.86 -0.15
N LEU A 17 5.71 -5.32 -0.06
CA LEU A 17 5.18 -6.33 -0.97
C LEU A 17 5.17 -5.83 -2.42
N ALA A 18 4.75 -4.58 -2.66
CA ALA A 18 4.74 -3.98 -3.99
C ALA A 18 6.16 -3.83 -4.57
N SER A 19 7.11 -3.34 -3.75
CA SER A 19 8.53 -3.19 -4.14
C SER A 19 9.18 -4.54 -4.49
N ASN A 20 8.89 -5.59 -3.71
CA ASN A 20 9.41 -6.94 -3.97
C ASN A 20 8.83 -7.50 -5.29
N ARG A 21 7.51 -7.37 -5.50
CA ARG A 21 6.85 -7.75 -6.76
C ARG A 21 7.40 -6.95 -7.95
N LEU A 22 7.72 -5.67 -7.77
CA LEU A 22 8.34 -4.85 -8.82
C LEU A 22 9.76 -5.36 -9.16
N MET A 23 10.58 -5.65 -8.13
CA MET A 23 11.90 -6.23 -8.34
C MET A 23 11.82 -7.53 -9.17
N GLU A 24 10.89 -8.42 -8.82
CA GLU A 24 10.68 -9.68 -9.56
C GLU A 24 10.22 -9.41 -11.00
N ALA A 25 9.28 -8.49 -11.19
CA ALA A 25 8.78 -8.09 -12.51
C ALA A 25 9.89 -7.57 -13.41
N LEU A 26 10.74 -6.68 -12.88
CA LEU A 26 11.90 -6.11 -13.60
C LEU A 26 12.95 -7.19 -13.94
N ASN A 27 13.19 -8.15 -13.05
CA ASN A 27 14.09 -9.26 -13.32
C ASN A 27 13.53 -10.19 -14.41
N LYS A 28 12.22 -10.48 -14.39
CA LYS A 28 11.55 -11.22 -15.47
C LYS A 28 11.60 -10.47 -16.82
N ALA A 29 11.61 -9.13 -16.78
CA ALA A 29 11.75 -8.27 -17.97
C ALA A 29 13.21 -8.07 -18.44
N GLY A 30 14.18 -8.82 -17.89
CA GLY A 30 15.58 -8.83 -18.34
C GLY A 30 16.47 -7.76 -17.67
N CYS A 31 16.00 -7.04 -16.68
CA CYS A 31 16.84 -6.17 -15.86
C CYS A 31 17.63 -6.97 -14.81
N LYS A 32 18.61 -6.29 -14.19
CA LYS A 32 19.30 -6.80 -13.00
C LYS A 32 18.87 -5.96 -11.81
N ALA A 33 17.67 -6.20 -11.29
CA ALA A 33 17.13 -5.50 -10.14
C ALA A 33 17.52 -6.21 -8.83
N LYS A 34 18.04 -5.45 -7.88
CA LYS A 34 18.28 -5.88 -6.49
C LYS A 34 17.51 -4.96 -5.56
N MET A 35 17.07 -5.50 -4.44
CA MET A 35 16.38 -4.75 -3.39
C MET A 35 17.27 -4.65 -2.16
N LEU A 36 17.58 -3.42 -1.74
CA LEU A 36 18.32 -3.12 -0.51
C LEU A 36 17.32 -2.79 0.60
N VAL A 37 17.33 -3.56 1.67
CA VAL A 37 16.37 -3.43 2.77
C VAL A 37 17.05 -3.28 4.13
N LYS A 38 16.37 -2.61 5.05
CA LYS A 38 16.76 -2.62 6.45
C LYS A 38 16.41 -3.96 7.09
N ASP A 39 15.17 -4.45 6.86
CA ASP A 39 14.65 -5.66 7.48
C ASP A 39 14.46 -6.74 6.40
N LYS A 40 15.45 -7.64 6.29
CA LYS A 40 15.43 -8.79 5.38
C LYS A 40 14.80 -9.98 6.08
N GLU A 41 13.86 -10.66 5.41
CA GLU A 41 13.07 -11.75 5.96
C GLU A 41 13.32 -13.09 5.27
N THR A 42 13.87 -13.08 4.05
CA THR A 42 14.10 -14.32 3.25
C THR A 42 15.56 -14.51 2.88
N ASN A 43 15.87 -15.68 2.30
CA ASN A 43 17.20 -15.97 1.74
C ASN A 43 17.33 -15.62 0.25
N GLN A 44 16.40 -14.82 -0.31
CA GLN A 44 16.43 -14.43 -1.72
C GLN A 44 17.72 -13.66 -2.05
N LEU A 45 18.46 -14.10 -3.09
CA LEU A 45 19.75 -13.53 -3.45
C LEU A 45 19.65 -12.11 -4.03
N SER A 46 18.53 -11.77 -4.65
CA SER A 46 18.25 -10.43 -5.16
C SER A 46 17.91 -9.42 -4.06
N VAL A 47 17.70 -9.87 -2.83
CA VAL A 47 17.46 -8.99 -1.68
C VAL A 47 18.70 -8.92 -0.81
N VAL A 48 19.19 -7.70 -0.56
CA VAL A 48 20.39 -7.41 0.23
C VAL A 48 19.99 -6.66 1.50
N ALA A 49 20.49 -7.10 2.64
CA ALA A 49 20.28 -6.41 3.90
C ALA A 49 21.31 -5.30 4.10
N LEU A 50 20.92 -4.17 4.69
CA LEU A 50 21.86 -3.20 5.19
C LEU A 50 22.86 -3.85 6.15
N PRO A 51 24.14 -3.46 6.10
CA PRO A 51 25.13 -3.94 7.07
C PRO A 51 24.83 -3.43 8.48
N ARG A 52 25.47 -4.03 9.49
CA ARG A 52 25.44 -3.59 10.90
C ARG A 52 24.01 -3.54 11.50
N GLN A 53 23.42 -4.68 11.76
CA GLN A 53 22.05 -4.86 12.28
C GLN A 53 21.74 -3.99 13.53
N TRP A 54 22.72 -3.81 14.45
CA TRP A 54 22.57 -3.03 15.66
C TRP A 54 22.35 -1.52 15.37
N LEU A 55 23.01 -0.96 14.34
CA LEU A 55 22.81 0.44 13.92
C LEU A 55 21.39 0.67 13.41
N LYS A 56 20.81 -0.28 12.70
CA LYS A 56 19.45 -0.17 12.16
C LYS A 56 18.42 -0.05 13.27
N ARG A 57 18.56 -0.87 14.30
CA ARG A 57 17.71 -0.81 15.49
C ARG A 57 17.88 0.52 16.23
N TRP A 58 19.15 0.98 16.38
CA TRP A 58 19.44 2.27 16.97
C TRP A 58 18.82 3.44 16.17
N HIS A 59 18.95 3.45 14.85
CA HIS A 59 18.37 4.51 13.99
C HIS A 59 16.85 4.58 14.18
N PHE A 60 16.18 3.44 14.17
CA PHE A 60 14.74 3.37 14.41
C PHE A 60 14.35 3.93 15.77
N LEU A 61 15.01 3.46 16.85
CA LEU A 61 14.70 3.89 18.21
C LEU A 61 14.99 5.38 18.42
N TRP A 62 16.11 5.88 17.87
CA TRP A 62 16.48 7.27 17.96
C TRP A 62 15.48 8.19 17.23
N GLU A 63 15.07 7.84 16.03
CA GLU A 63 14.07 8.61 15.31
C GLU A 63 12.74 8.63 16.07
N ARG A 64 12.25 7.48 16.54
CA ARG A 64 11.04 7.41 17.36
C ARG A 64 11.16 8.21 18.64
N TRP A 65 12.33 8.19 19.29
CA TRP A 65 12.59 9.01 20.47
C TRP A 65 12.52 10.50 20.16
N CYS A 66 13.17 10.96 19.10
CA CYS A 66 13.11 12.36 18.69
C CYS A 66 11.65 12.80 18.39
N ILE A 67 10.90 11.98 17.67
CA ILE A 67 9.47 12.25 17.41
C ILE A 67 8.69 12.30 18.72
N PHE A 68 8.90 11.34 19.62
CA PHE A 68 8.23 11.29 20.93
C PHE A 68 8.47 12.57 21.77
N CYS A 69 9.70 13.08 21.77
CA CYS A 69 10.01 14.36 22.41
C CYS A 69 9.25 15.52 21.75
N HIS A 70 9.20 15.58 20.42
CA HIS A 70 8.44 16.60 19.68
C HIS A 70 6.92 16.48 19.85
N LEU A 71 6.41 15.31 20.19
CA LEU A 71 5.00 15.07 20.53
C LEU A 71 4.70 15.33 22.02
N HIS A 72 5.60 15.97 22.76
CA HIS A 72 5.50 16.18 24.23
C HIS A 72 5.18 14.89 24.97
N PHE A 73 5.93 13.82 24.62
CA PHE A 73 5.81 12.46 25.21
C PHE A 73 4.44 11.78 25.00
N ASN A 74 3.68 12.21 23.99
CA ASN A 74 2.42 11.57 23.60
C ASN A 74 2.66 10.52 22.52
N ARG A 75 2.10 9.31 22.69
CA ARG A 75 2.27 8.20 21.75
C ARG A 75 1.25 8.19 20.60
N ARG A 76 0.20 9.01 20.66
CA ARG A 76 -0.94 8.95 19.74
C ARG A 76 -0.53 9.00 18.26
N TYR A 77 0.43 9.85 17.91
CA TYR A 77 0.88 10.07 16.52
C TYR A 77 2.32 9.63 16.25
N LEU A 78 2.89 8.82 17.14
CA LEU A 78 4.30 8.38 17.07
C LEU A 78 4.66 7.69 15.75
N PHE A 79 3.71 7.02 15.09
CA PHE A 79 3.86 6.33 13.82
C PHE A 79 3.09 6.99 12.67
N ALA A 80 2.40 8.10 12.91
CA ALA A 80 1.70 8.86 11.88
C ALA A 80 2.61 9.87 11.16
N ILE A 81 3.77 10.15 11.76
CA ILE A 81 4.76 11.10 11.24
C ILE A 81 6.16 10.49 11.19
N ASP A 82 6.98 11.01 10.30
CA ASP A 82 8.38 10.65 10.13
C ASP A 82 9.22 11.88 9.78
N ILE A 83 10.40 12.00 10.39
CA ILE A 83 11.24 13.20 10.28
C ILE A 83 12.54 12.96 9.54
N ALA A 84 12.86 11.71 9.24
CA ALA A 84 14.05 11.26 8.53
C ALA A 84 15.33 11.97 9.01
N ASN A 85 15.50 12.09 10.33
CA ASN A 85 16.63 12.78 10.95
C ASN A 85 17.89 11.91 11.05
N ILE A 86 17.72 10.58 10.97
CA ILE A 86 18.79 9.59 11.02
C ILE A 86 18.53 8.47 10.01
N GLY A 87 19.59 7.84 9.52
CA GLY A 87 19.52 6.74 8.57
C GLY A 87 20.90 6.26 8.18
N THR A 88 20.98 5.27 7.29
CA THR A 88 22.23 4.68 6.82
C THR A 88 22.65 5.30 5.50
N ASP A 89 23.90 5.74 5.41
CA ASP A 89 24.51 6.15 4.14
C ASP A 89 24.78 4.91 3.28
N ILE A 90 24.04 4.80 2.18
CA ILE A 90 24.12 3.66 1.27
C ILE A 90 25.07 3.92 0.08
N THR A 91 25.54 5.16 -0.08
CA THR A 91 26.32 5.57 -1.27
C THR A 91 27.66 4.83 -1.40
N GLN A 92 28.19 4.31 -0.30
CA GLN A 92 29.44 3.54 -0.27
C GLN A 92 29.24 2.03 -0.43
N LEU A 93 27.99 1.55 -0.49
CA LEU A 93 27.72 0.13 -0.67
C LEU A 93 28.00 -0.29 -2.12
N ARG A 94 28.48 -1.51 -2.28
CA ARG A 94 28.78 -2.08 -3.59
C ARG A 94 27.56 -2.07 -4.51
N GLU A 95 26.39 -2.43 -3.96
CA GLU A 95 25.12 -2.45 -4.69
C GLU A 95 24.74 -1.06 -5.22
N PHE A 96 25.00 0.00 -4.44
CA PHE A 96 24.79 1.37 -4.87
C PHE A 96 25.77 1.76 -5.97
N GLN A 97 27.06 1.46 -5.80
CA GLN A 97 28.10 1.81 -6.77
C GLN A 97 27.89 1.13 -8.12
N GLU A 98 27.48 -0.14 -8.11
CA GLU A 98 27.21 -0.93 -9.31
C GLU A 98 25.89 -0.57 -10.00
N ALA A 99 24.95 0.09 -9.33
CA ALA A 99 23.65 0.43 -9.88
C ALA A 99 23.73 1.53 -10.94
N ASP A 100 22.96 1.36 -12.00
CA ASP A 100 22.75 2.37 -13.04
C ASP A 100 21.65 3.37 -12.60
N ILE A 101 20.65 2.88 -11.87
CA ILE A 101 19.51 3.66 -11.38
C ILE A 101 19.27 3.32 -9.91
N ILE A 102 18.99 4.34 -9.11
CA ILE A 102 18.53 4.21 -7.72
C ILE A 102 17.02 4.43 -7.69
N HIS A 103 16.29 3.42 -7.22
CA HIS A 103 14.85 3.49 -7.09
C HIS A 103 14.47 3.49 -5.61
N LEU A 104 14.04 4.64 -5.09
CA LEU A 104 13.56 4.79 -3.73
C LEU A 104 12.08 4.40 -3.65
N GLU A 105 11.74 3.64 -2.62
CA GLU A 105 10.38 3.23 -2.32
C GLU A 105 9.96 3.80 -0.96
N TRP A 106 9.57 3.01 0.00
CA TRP A 106 9.27 3.45 1.35
C TRP A 106 10.53 3.39 2.23
N ILE A 107 11.17 4.56 2.47
CA ILE A 107 12.54 4.65 3.03
C ILE A 107 12.57 5.22 4.46
N ASN A 108 11.45 5.23 5.14
CA ASN A 108 11.24 5.82 6.45
C ASN A 108 11.71 4.90 7.61
N GLN A 109 11.43 5.28 8.85
CA GLN A 109 11.74 4.55 10.08
C GLN A 109 13.24 4.25 10.24
N GLY A 110 14.08 5.24 10.05
CA GLY A 110 15.51 5.14 10.23
C GLY A 110 16.26 4.40 9.11
N MET A 111 15.63 4.15 7.96
CA MET A 111 16.29 3.59 6.77
C MET A 111 17.19 4.64 6.13
N LEU A 112 16.64 5.75 5.66
CA LEU A 112 17.37 6.89 5.11
C LEU A 112 17.01 8.18 5.83
N SER A 113 18.00 9.02 6.10
CA SER A 113 17.78 10.41 6.51
C SER A 113 17.67 11.34 5.32
N LEU A 114 17.17 12.58 5.52
CA LEU A 114 17.18 13.62 4.48
C LEU A 114 18.60 13.90 3.99
N ARG A 115 19.62 13.83 4.87
CA ARG A 115 21.03 13.96 4.48
C ARG A 115 21.49 12.79 3.60
N ASN A 116 21.01 11.57 3.85
CA ASN A 116 21.31 10.43 2.99
C ASN A 116 20.65 10.58 1.61
N ILE A 117 19.39 11.06 1.56
CA ILE A 117 18.71 11.36 0.29
C ILE A 117 19.50 12.44 -0.50
N GLN A 118 19.93 13.49 0.17
CA GLN A 118 20.77 14.53 -0.45
C GLN A 118 22.05 13.93 -1.06
N LYS A 119 22.78 13.09 -0.33
CA LYS A 119 23.98 12.41 -0.84
C LYS A 119 23.69 11.50 -2.05
N ILE A 120 22.52 10.83 -2.05
CA ILE A 120 22.09 10.01 -3.19
C ILE A 120 21.92 10.90 -4.42
N VAL A 121 21.26 12.04 -4.28
CA VAL A 121 21.08 13.03 -5.35
C VAL A 121 22.44 13.59 -5.82
N GLU A 122 23.30 14.00 -4.88
CA GLU A 122 24.64 14.53 -5.15
C GLU A 122 25.58 13.51 -5.83
N SER A 123 25.28 12.22 -5.75
CA SER A 123 26.05 11.18 -6.47
C SER A 123 25.91 11.27 -7.99
N GLY A 124 24.97 12.06 -8.50
CA GLY A 124 24.66 12.19 -9.92
C GLY A 124 24.06 10.94 -10.55
N LYS A 125 23.70 9.89 -9.81
CA LYS A 125 22.97 8.75 -10.36
C LYS A 125 21.50 9.13 -10.59
N PRO A 126 20.85 8.63 -11.68
CA PRO A 126 19.42 8.80 -11.88
C PRO A 126 18.63 8.23 -10.70
N VAL A 127 17.68 9.01 -10.19
CA VAL A 127 16.85 8.64 -9.06
C VAL A 127 15.38 8.60 -9.49
N VAL A 128 14.71 7.48 -9.24
CA VAL A 128 13.25 7.33 -9.31
C VAL A 128 12.74 7.14 -7.89
N TRP A 129 11.62 7.76 -7.51
CA TRP A 129 11.04 7.61 -6.19
C TRP A 129 9.55 7.32 -6.26
N THR A 130 9.17 6.08 -5.90
CA THR A 130 7.77 5.68 -5.84
C THR A 130 7.14 6.01 -4.49
N LEU A 131 6.02 6.72 -4.54
CA LEU A 131 5.22 7.10 -3.39
C LEU A 131 4.17 6.04 -3.09
N HIS A 132 4.28 5.42 -1.91
CA HIS A 132 3.24 4.54 -1.36
C HIS A 132 2.30 5.26 -0.40
N ASP A 133 2.72 6.42 0.09
CA ASP A 133 1.94 7.36 0.88
C ASP A 133 2.35 8.81 0.54
N ILE A 134 1.73 9.78 1.18
CA ILE A 134 1.96 11.20 0.87
C ILE A 134 3.23 11.78 1.52
N TRP A 135 4.01 11.02 2.29
CA TRP A 135 5.15 11.57 3.04
C TRP A 135 6.18 12.33 2.17
N PRO A 136 6.57 11.88 0.97
CA PRO A 136 7.47 12.66 0.11
C PRO A 136 6.91 14.03 -0.31
N ALA A 137 5.58 14.16 -0.37
CA ALA A 137 4.88 15.38 -0.77
C ALA A 137 4.48 16.29 0.40
N THR A 138 4.78 15.90 1.65
CA THR A 138 4.46 16.65 2.89
C THR A 138 5.72 16.97 3.69
N GLY A 139 5.57 17.70 4.79
CA GLY A 139 6.66 17.91 5.76
C GLY A 139 7.01 16.60 6.47
N ILE A 140 6.07 16.05 7.25
CA ILE A 140 6.33 14.95 8.17
C ILE A 140 5.29 13.81 8.13
N CYS A 141 4.08 14.01 7.59
CA CYS A 141 2.98 13.07 7.76
C CYS A 141 2.86 12.07 6.61
N HIS A 142 2.47 10.84 6.95
CA HIS A 142 2.14 9.78 5.99
C HIS A 142 0.71 9.88 5.43
N LEU A 143 -0.20 10.51 6.18
CA LEU A 143 -1.58 10.76 5.79
C LEU A 143 -1.89 12.23 6.05
N SER A 144 -2.32 12.96 5.02
CA SER A 144 -2.71 14.38 5.17
C SER A 144 -4.10 14.53 5.79
N LEU A 145 -4.93 13.50 5.73
CA LEU A 145 -6.34 13.55 6.14
C LEU A 145 -7.05 14.76 5.49
N SER A 146 -7.63 15.67 6.29
CA SER A 146 -8.25 16.90 5.82
C SER A 146 -7.29 18.09 5.69
N CYS A 147 -5.99 17.92 6.01
CA CYS A 147 -5.01 19.00 5.93
C CYS A 147 -4.68 19.37 4.48
N THR A 148 -4.70 20.66 4.18
CA THR A 148 -4.36 21.20 2.86
C THR A 148 -3.08 22.06 2.86
N HIS A 149 -2.40 22.24 3.99
CA HIS A 149 -1.22 23.10 4.10
C HIS A 149 -0.09 22.64 3.18
N PHE A 150 0.10 21.32 3.02
CA PHE A 150 1.14 20.76 2.14
C PHE A 150 1.01 21.23 0.67
N LYS A 151 -0.17 21.69 0.24
CA LYS A 151 -0.38 22.22 -1.11
C LYS A 151 0.41 23.51 -1.37
N LYS A 152 0.77 24.23 -0.31
CA LYS A 152 1.63 25.41 -0.37
C LYS A 152 2.91 25.15 0.40
N GLU A 153 2.84 25.20 1.71
CA GLU A 153 3.95 25.02 2.63
C GLU A 153 3.44 24.46 3.94
N CYS A 154 4.07 23.39 4.47
CA CYS A 154 3.69 22.82 5.76
C CYS A 154 4.00 23.78 6.91
N GLY A 155 3.19 23.69 7.95
CA GLY A 155 3.22 24.46 9.19
C GLY A 155 1.85 24.35 9.85
N ASN A 156 1.71 24.78 11.09
CA ASN A 156 0.48 24.62 11.89
C ASN A 156 -0.05 23.19 11.85
N CYS A 157 0.85 22.23 12.09
CA CYS A 157 0.60 20.81 11.85
C CYS A 157 -0.26 20.22 12.96
N PHE A 158 -1.45 19.72 12.63
CA PHE A 158 -2.39 19.13 13.59
C PHE A 158 -1.87 17.85 14.27
N TYR A 159 -0.84 17.19 13.72
CA TYR A 159 -0.17 16.08 14.39
C TYR A 159 0.72 16.50 15.55
N LEU A 160 1.12 17.79 15.60
CA LEU A 160 1.96 18.33 16.65
C LEU A 160 1.14 18.88 17.82
N PRO A 161 1.69 18.95 19.04
CA PRO A 161 1.00 19.48 20.20
C PRO A 161 0.49 20.91 19.96
N GLY A 162 -0.74 21.18 20.41
CA GLY A 162 -1.39 22.49 20.25
C GLY A 162 -1.69 22.90 18.80
N GLY A 163 -1.63 21.94 17.84
CA GLY A 163 -1.84 22.24 16.41
C GLY A 163 -0.60 22.83 15.72
N GLY A 164 0.55 22.75 16.37
CA GLY A 164 1.83 23.26 15.84
C GLY A 164 1.93 24.79 15.79
N SER A 165 2.81 25.29 14.94
CA SER A 165 2.99 26.70 14.64
C SER A 165 3.41 26.90 13.18
N LYS A 166 3.44 28.13 12.69
CA LYS A 166 3.83 28.44 11.31
C LYS A 166 5.23 27.92 10.97
N THR A 167 6.15 27.91 11.93
CA THR A 167 7.56 27.46 11.76
C THR A 167 7.87 26.22 12.57
N ASP A 168 6.90 25.34 12.76
CA ASP A 168 7.01 24.11 13.52
C ASP A 168 7.91 23.06 12.85
N LEU A 169 7.97 21.86 13.44
CA LEU A 169 8.78 20.77 12.90
C LEU A 169 8.39 20.41 11.46
N SER A 170 7.08 20.43 11.13
CA SER A 170 6.62 20.09 9.79
C SER A 170 7.11 21.10 8.74
N HIS A 171 7.12 22.38 9.08
CA HIS A 171 7.68 23.43 8.24
C HIS A 171 9.18 23.26 8.00
N ARG A 172 9.95 23.04 9.08
CA ARG A 172 11.42 22.86 8.98
C ARG A 172 11.81 21.67 8.13
N ILE A 173 11.10 20.56 8.25
CA ILE A 173 11.35 19.37 7.42
C ILE A 173 10.90 19.62 5.99
N TRP A 174 9.77 20.30 5.77
CA TRP A 174 9.29 20.70 4.45
C TRP A 174 10.35 21.55 3.72
N GLN A 175 10.91 22.56 4.38
CA GLN A 175 11.96 23.39 3.78
C GLN A 175 13.21 22.59 3.40
N ARG A 176 13.63 21.64 4.24
CA ARG A 176 14.77 20.77 3.92
C ARG A 176 14.49 19.88 2.72
N LYS A 177 13.29 19.29 2.63
CA LYS A 177 12.88 18.51 1.44
C LYS A 177 12.85 19.40 0.21
N ASN A 178 12.28 20.59 0.31
CA ASN A 178 12.21 21.53 -0.80
C ASN A 178 13.59 21.88 -1.34
N ALA A 179 14.57 22.17 -0.47
CA ALA A 179 15.95 22.44 -0.87
C ALA A 179 16.58 21.25 -1.63
N ILE A 180 16.36 20.01 -1.18
CA ILE A 180 16.85 18.80 -1.85
C ILE A 180 16.18 18.63 -3.21
N TYR A 181 14.84 18.77 -3.28
CA TYR A 181 14.09 18.51 -4.51
C TYR A 181 14.34 19.56 -5.60
N GLN A 182 14.54 20.82 -5.22
CA GLN A 182 14.88 21.88 -6.18
C GLN A 182 16.26 21.70 -6.84
N GLN A 183 17.18 20.97 -6.19
CA GLN A 183 18.51 20.70 -6.68
C GLN A 183 18.64 19.29 -7.28
N SER A 184 17.52 18.60 -7.49
CA SER A 184 17.51 17.21 -7.92
C SER A 184 16.71 17.01 -9.19
N ASN A 185 17.11 16.00 -9.97
CA ASN A 185 16.37 15.45 -11.10
C ASN A 185 15.66 14.15 -10.70
N ILE A 186 15.03 14.12 -9.50
CA ILE A 186 14.26 12.96 -9.06
C ILE A 186 13.00 12.85 -9.92
N HIS A 187 12.76 11.67 -10.51
CA HIS A 187 11.50 11.34 -11.15
C HIS A 187 10.60 10.66 -10.13
N PHE A 188 9.52 11.31 -9.75
CA PHE A 188 8.54 10.74 -8.82
C PHE A 188 7.54 9.85 -9.53
N VAL A 189 7.13 8.76 -8.86
CA VAL A 189 6.07 7.87 -9.33
C VAL A 189 5.02 7.75 -8.23
N THR A 190 3.74 7.73 -8.58
CA THR A 190 2.64 7.46 -7.64
C THR A 190 1.87 6.23 -8.06
N CYS A 191 1.47 5.41 -7.08
CA CYS A 191 0.79 4.14 -7.35
C CYS A 191 -0.67 4.32 -7.82
N SER A 192 -1.28 5.48 -7.59
CA SER A 192 -2.67 5.78 -7.97
C SER A 192 -2.79 7.16 -8.60
N LYS A 193 -3.83 7.38 -9.38
CA LYS A 193 -4.20 8.71 -9.91
C LYS A 193 -4.53 9.66 -8.78
N TRP A 194 -5.24 9.17 -7.74
CA TRP A 194 -5.56 9.95 -6.54
C TRP A 194 -4.29 10.49 -5.87
N LEU A 195 -3.30 9.64 -5.59
CA LEU A 195 -2.04 10.10 -5.00
C LEU A 195 -1.26 11.01 -5.95
N GLY A 196 -1.32 10.75 -7.26
CA GLY A 196 -0.75 11.61 -8.30
C GLY A 196 -1.32 13.03 -8.27
N GLN A 197 -2.63 13.16 -8.10
CA GLN A 197 -3.29 14.47 -7.93
C GLN A 197 -2.84 15.16 -6.65
N GLN A 198 -2.76 14.44 -5.52
CA GLN A 198 -2.25 14.99 -4.26
C GLN A 198 -0.78 15.44 -4.39
N ALA A 199 0.07 14.63 -5.02
CA ALA A 199 1.47 14.94 -5.26
C ALA A 199 1.64 16.18 -6.16
N LYS A 200 0.90 16.27 -7.27
CA LYS A 200 0.91 17.46 -8.14
C LYS A 200 0.38 18.71 -7.46
N ALA A 201 -0.55 18.57 -6.53
CA ALA A 201 -1.06 19.69 -5.74
C ALA A 201 -0.09 20.14 -4.64
N SER A 202 0.92 19.34 -4.30
CA SER A 202 1.90 19.64 -3.25
C SER A 202 2.86 20.75 -3.66
N GLY A 203 3.13 21.70 -2.76
CA GLY A 203 4.17 22.70 -2.97
C GLY A 203 5.57 22.12 -3.18
N LEU A 204 5.84 20.90 -2.69
CA LEU A 204 7.12 20.19 -2.90
C LEU A 204 7.25 19.56 -4.28
N LEU A 205 6.15 18.98 -4.82
CA LEU A 205 6.23 18.11 -5.99
C LEU A 205 5.56 18.70 -7.24
N SER A 206 4.87 19.82 -7.14
CA SER A 206 4.14 20.45 -8.27
C SER A 206 4.98 20.71 -9.52
N LYS A 207 6.29 20.97 -9.33
CA LYS A 207 7.25 21.25 -10.41
C LYS A 207 8.14 20.06 -10.77
N GLN A 208 8.00 18.94 -10.08
CA GLN A 208 8.82 17.75 -10.29
C GLN A 208 8.24 16.86 -11.40
N ALA A 209 9.12 16.11 -12.08
CA ALA A 209 8.70 15.06 -12.99
C ALA A 209 7.92 13.98 -12.23
N LEU A 210 6.72 13.64 -12.71
CA LEU A 210 5.84 12.70 -12.03
C LEU A 210 5.10 11.82 -13.03
N SER A 211 5.15 10.51 -12.81
CA SER A 211 4.38 9.48 -13.53
C SER A 211 3.43 8.77 -12.58
N ILE A 212 2.38 8.16 -13.14
CA ILE A 212 1.43 7.33 -12.39
C ILE A 212 1.59 5.90 -12.86
N ILE A 213 2.11 5.01 -12.01
CA ILE A 213 2.35 3.60 -12.31
C ILE A 213 1.87 2.76 -11.13
N PRO A 214 0.85 1.90 -11.30
CA PRO A 214 0.29 1.12 -10.20
C PRO A 214 1.26 0.06 -9.67
N ASN A 215 0.91 -0.50 -8.50
CA ASN A 215 1.62 -1.64 -7.95
C ASN A 215 1.46 -2.88 -8.85
N PRO A 216 2.50 -3.71 -9.01
CA PRO A 216 2.40 -4.93 -9.81
C PRO A 216 1.83 -6.11 -9.03
N ILE A 217 1.17 -7.02 -9.75
CA ILE A 217 0.77 -8.34 -9.23
C ILE A 217 1.14 -9.45 -10.21
N ASP A 218 1.56 -10.61 -9.67
CA ASP A 218 1.79 -11.81 -10.45
C ASP A 218 0.46 -12.53 -10.72
N THR A 219 -0.07 -12.39 -11.93
CA THR A 219 -1.33 -12.99 -12.38
C THR A 219 -1.24 -14.49 -12.68
N HIS A 220 -0.07 -15.11 -12.55
CA HIS A 220 0.10 -16.57 -12.56
C HIS A 220 0.00 -17.15 -11.15
N VAL A 221 0.37 -16.37 -10.13
CA VAL A 221 0.26 -16.75 -8.72
C VAL A 221 -1.15 -16.48 -8.21
N PHE A 222 -1.64 -15.23 -8.40
CA PHE A 222 -3.01 -14.86 -8.09
C PHE A 222 -3.87 -15.05 -9.33
N ALA A 223 -4.54 -16.18 -9.39
CA ALA A 223 -5.36 -16.60 -10.51
C ALA A 223 -6.59 -17.37 -10.02
N PRO A 224 -7.67 -17.41 -10.78
CA PRO A 224 -8.85 -18.20 -10.45
C PRO A 224 -8.51 -19.70 -10.31
N ALA A 225 -9.09 -20.31 -9.27
CA ALA A 225 -9.00 -21.75 -9.01
C ALA A 225 -10.37 -22.27 -8.50
N SER A 226 -10.47 -23.59 -8.28
CA SER A 226 -11.69 -24.21 -7.76
C SER A 226 -12.01 -23.67 -6.36
N LYS A 227 -13.14 -22.96 -6.23
CA LYS A 227 -13.68 -22.48 -4.94
C LYS A 227 -13.86 -23.61 -3.95
N TYR A 228 -14.46 -24.72 -4.41
CA TYR A 228 -14.73 -25.89 -3.57
C TYR A 228 -13.45 -26.46 -2.96
N GLU A 229 -12.42 -26.71 -3.79
CA GLU A 229 -11.15 -27.25 -3.32
C GLU A 229 -10.41 -26.27 -2.40
N ALA A 230 -10.44 -24.98 -2.71
CA ALA A 230 -9.83 -23.94 -1.87
C ALA A 230 -10.49 -23.87 -0.49
N ALA A 231 -11.84 -23.90 -0.44
CA ALA A 231 -12.59 -23.92 0.81
C ALA A 231 -12.28 -25.19 1.63
N GLN A 232 -12.21 -26.35 1.00
CA GLN A 232 -11.84 -27.61 1.68
C GLN A 232 -10.45 -27.55 2.30
N ARG A 233 -9.43 -27.05 1.55
CA ARG A 233 -8.06 -26.90 2.09
C ARG A 233 -7.98 -26.01 3.32
N LEU A 234 -8.90 -25.04 3.43
CA LEU A 234 -8.96 -24.08 4.52
C LEU A 234 -9.90 -24.52 5.67
N GLY A 235 -10.65 -25.63 5.50
CA GLY A 235 -11.68 -26.05 6.45
C GLY A 235 -12.88 -25.09 6.51
N LEU A 236 -13.14 -24.37 5.41
CA LEU A 236 -14.28 -23.45 5.29
C LEU A 236 -15.50 -24.21 4.74
N PRO A 237 -16.73 -23.74 5.03
CA PRO A 237 -17.94 -24.33 4.46
C PRO A 237 -18.00 -24.17 2.95
N THR A 238 -18.54 -25.19 2.28
CA THR A 238 -18.69 -25.23 0.82
C THR A 238 -20.15 -25.08 0.36
N ASP A 239 -21.07 -24.97 1.32
CA ASP A 239 -22.51 -24.95 1.15
C ASP A 239 -23.12 -23.54 1.26
N ARG A 240 -22.29 -22.52 1.34
CA ARG A 240 -22.72 -21.11 1.48
C ARG A 240 -21.84 -20.12 0.74
N GLN A 241 -22.35 -18.92 0.56
CA GLN A 241 -21.56 -17.80 0.06
C GLN A 241 -20.66 -17.23 1.16
N LEU A 242 -19.42 -16.85 0.82
CA LEU A 242 -18.44 -16.38 1.77
C LEU A 242 -17.99 -14.95 1.46
N ILE A 243 -18.11 -14.09 2.45
CA ILE A 243 -17.56 -12.72 2.43
C ILE A 243 -16.20 -12.74 3.08
N LEU A 244 -15.19 -12.13 2.47
CA LEU A 244 -13.86 -11.98 3.05
C LEU A 244 -13.63 -10.55 3.53
N PHE A 245 -13.13 -10.41 4.75
CA PHE A 245 -12.46 -9.22 5.25
C PHE A 245 -11.01 -9.58 5.61
N ALA A 246 -10.05 -8.83 5.07
CA ALA A 246 -8.63 -9.08 5.30
C ALA A 246 -7.88 -7.83 5.75
N SER A 247 -7.07 -7.96 6.81
CA SER A 247 -6.20 -6.91 7.30
C SER A 247 -5.04 -7.51 8.10
N GLN A 248 -3.83 -6.96 7.98
CA GLN A 248 -2.70 -7.41 8.77
C GLN A 248 -3.00 -7.40 10.28
N ARG A 249 -3.76 -6.40 10.74
CA ARG A 249 -4.25 -6.26 12.11
C ARG A 249 -5.71 -5.84 12.08
N ILE A 250 -6.60 -6.74 12.46
CA ILE A 250 -8.06 -6.53 12.37
C ILE A 250 -8.52 -5.35 13.24
N THR A 251 -7.85 -5.11 14.36
CA THR A 251 -8.14 -4.00 15.28
C THR A 251 -7.69 -2.63 14.78
N ASN A 252 -7.09 -2.52 13.60
CA ASN A 252 -6.70 -1.23 13.02
C ASN A 252 -7.95 -0.45 12.59
N VAL A 253 -8.23 0.64 13.30
CA VAL A 253 -9.41 1.51 13.08
C VAL A 253 -9.48 2.02 11.63
N ASN A 254 -8.33 2.28 10.99
CA ASN A 254 -8.30 2.76 9.60
C ASN A 254 -8.82 1.72 8.59
N LYS A 255 -8.93 0.46 8.97
CA LYS A 255 -9.49 -0.61 8.12
C LYS A 255 -11.02 -0.70 8.19
N GLY A 256 -11.66 0.13 9.03
CA GLY A 256 -13.10 0.34 9.01
C GLY A 256 -13.95 -0.85 9.48
N ILE A 257 -13.36 -1.76 10.27
CA ILE A 257 -14.09 -2.96 10.77
C ILE A 257 -15.46 -2.63 11.40
N GLN A 258 -15.58 -1.45 12.02
CA GLN A 258 -16.81 -1.01 12.63
C GLN A 258 -17.96 -0.89 11.61
N TYR A 259 -17.63 -0.34 10.41
CA TYR A 259 -18.62 -0.22 9.32
C TYR A 259 -18.98 -1.58 8.73
N LEU A 260 -18.07 -2.54 8.70
CA LEU A 260 -18.38 -3.90 8.26
C LEU A 260 -19.33 -4.58 9.24
N ILE A 261 -19.12 -4.43 10.55
CA ILE A 261 -20.01 -4.99 11.57
C ILE A 261 -21.43 -4.43 11.39
N GLU A 262 -21.55 -3.10 11.29
CA GLU A 262 -22.82 -2.42 11.08
C GLU A 262 -23.48 -2.85 9.75
N ALA A 263 -22.71 -2.95 8.67
CA ALA A 263 -23.20 -3.41 7.37
C ALA A 263 -23.72 -4.85 7.41
N CYS A 264 -23.03 -5.77 8.10
CA CYS A 264 -23.51 -7.15 8.30
C CYS A 264 -24.81 -7.20 9.11
N GLN A 265 -24.96 -6.36 10.15
CA GLN A 265 -26.19 -6.25 10.93
C GLN A 265 -27.36 -5.75 10.08
N LEU A 266 -27.11 -4.73 9.25
CA LEU A 266 -28.11 -4.19 8.32
C LEU A 266 -28.52 -5.24 7.27
N LEU A 267 -27.54 -5.96 6.72
CA LEU A 267 -27.75 -7.03 5.74
C LEU A 267 -28.68 -8.12 6.29
N VAL A 268 -28.37 -8.67 7.48
CA VAL A 268 -29.18 -9.70 8.13
C VAL A 268 -30.57 -9.17 8.55
N LYS A 269 -30.67 -7.89 8.95
CA LYS A 269 -31.97 -7.27 9.28
C LYS A 269 -32.85 -7.12 8.05
N GLN A 270 -32.30 -6.79 6.89
CA GLN A 270 -33.05 -6.62 5.64
C GLN A 270 -33.39 -7.96 4.98
N GLN A 271 -32.53 -8.95 5.09
CA GLN A 271 -32.62 -10.28 4.48
C GLN A 271 -32.21 -11.36 5.51
N PRO A 272 -33.13 -11.73 6.44
CA PRO A 272 -32.83 -12.67 7.53
C PRO A 272 -32.36 -14.06 7.07
N GLU A 273 -32.80 -14.49 5.88
CA GLU A 273 -32.41 -15.76 5.25
C GLU A 273 -30.91 -15.84 4.97
N LEU A 274 -30.21 -14.73 4.74
CA LEU A 274 -28.78 -14.69 4.53
C LEU A 274 -27.97 -15.20 5.73
N LYS A 275 -28.56 -15.19 6.93
CA LYS A 275 -27.90 -15.76 8.12
C LYS A 275 -27.56 -17.24 7.97
N SER A 276 -28.35 -17.99 7.20
CA SER A 276 -28.16 -19.41 6.95
C SER A 276 -27.27 -19.69 5.71
N SER A 277 -27.30 -18.79 4.72
CA SER A 277 -26.66 -19.00 3.42
C SER A 277 -25.36 -18.23 3.23
N VAL A 278 -25.02 -17.28 4.11
CA VAL A 278 -23.80 -16.45 4.03
C VAL A 278 -22.93 -16.63 5.26
N GLY A 279 -21.61 -16.61 5.08
CA GLY A 279 -20.61 -16.61 6.14
C GLY A 279 -19.56 -15.53 5.95
N LEU A 280 -18.95 -15.10 7.04
CA LEU A 280 -17.85 -14.11 7.04
C LEU A 280 -16.52 -14.79 7.34
N VAL A 281 -15.57 -14.70 6.43
CA VAL A 281 -14.16 -15.12 6.62
C VAL A 281 -13.35 -13.91 7.05
N VAL A 282 -12.60 -14.03 8.14
CA VAL A 282 -11.76 -12.95 8.69
C VAL A 282 -10.30 -13.38 8.65
N LEU A 283 -9.50 -12.71 7.81
CA LEU A 283 -8.08 -12.98 7.66
C LEU A 283 -7.24 -11.87 8.31
N GLY A 284 -6.47 -12.21 9.33
CA GLY A 284 -5.53 -11.29 9.96
C GLY A 284 -5.32 -11.54 11.45
N GLY A 285 -4.33 -10.87 12.03
CA GLY A 285 -4.05 -10.98 13.46
C GLY A 285 -5.20 -10.45 14.30
N HIS A 286 -5.51 -11.14 15.41
CA HIS A 286 -6.63 -10.85 16.32
C HIS A 286 -8.03 -11.07 15.72
N ALA A 287 -8.16 -11.95 14.71
CA ALA A 287 -9.42 -12.24 14.07
C ALA A 287 -10.46 -12.82 15.05
N GLU A 288 -10.02 -13.64 16.00
CA GLU A 288 -10.86 -14.28 17.01
C GLU A 288 -11.58 -13.28 17.94
N GLU A 289 -10.95 -12.11 18.19
CA GLU A 289 -11.46 -11.11 19.14
C GLU A 289 -12.75 -10.43 18.64
N ILE A 290 -13.06 -10.53 17.34
CA ILE A 290 -14.19 -9.85 16.74
C ILE A 290 -15.31 -10.77 16.25
N THR A 291 -15.12 -12.10 16.30
CA THR A 291 -16.09 -13.07 15.75
C THR A 291 -17.47 -12.94 16.37
N THR A 292 -17.55 -12.68 17.68
CA THR A 292 -18.83 -12.54 18.42
C THR A 292 -19.56 -11.23 18.12
N ARG A 293 -18.97 -10.31 17.36
CA ARG A 293 -19.57 -9.01 17.04
C ARG A 293 -20.44 -9.05 15.77
N PHE A 294 -20.39 -10.15 15.03
CA PHE A 294 -21.14 -10.33 13.79
C PHE A 294 -22.37 -11.22 13.99
N ASP A 295 -23.46 -10.89 13.31
CA ASP A 295 -24.68 -11.70 13.28
C ASP A 295 -24.62 -12.84 12.25
N LEU A 296 -23.57 -12.87 11.42
CA LEU A 296 -23.25 -13.93 10.46
C LEU A 296 -22.31 -14.97 11.07
N PRO A 297 -22.39 -16.25 10.67
CA PRO A 297 -21.38 -17.24 10.97
C PRO A 297 -19.99 -16.74 10.55
N THR A 298 -19.02 -16.71 11.48
CA THR A 298 -17.72 -16.08 11.26
C THR A 298 -16.59 -17.09 11.42
N TYR A 299 -15.67 -17.11 10.43
CA TYR A 299 -14.58 -18.07 10.30
C TYR A 299 -13.25 -17.32 10.37
N PRO A 300 -12.61 -17.24 11.56
CA PRO A 300 -11.31 -16.59 11.71
C PRO A 300 -10.19 -17.49 11.18
N LEU A 301 -9.37 -16.98 10.27
CA LEU A 301 -8.20 -17.68 9.73
C LEU A 301 -6.88 -17.25 10.38
N GLY A 302 -6.92 -16.24 11.28
CA GLY A 302 -5.72 -15.69 11.88
C GLY A 302 -4.78 -15.00 10.88
N TYR A 303 -3.54 -14.78 11.28
CA TYR A 303 -2.52 -14.18 10.42
C TYR A 303 -1.90 -15.25 9.51
N VAL A 304 -1.93 -15.01 8.21
CA VAL A 304 -1.34 -15.88 7.18
C VAL A 304 -0.29 -15.10 6.40
N ASN A 305 0.90 -15.68 6.23
CA ASN A 305 2.02 -15.15 5.44
C ASN A 305 2.41 -16.06 4.27
N ASP A 306 1.81 -17.23 4.14
CA ASP A 306 2.00 -18.14 3.02
C ASP A 306 1.15 -17.68 1.82
N THR A 307 1.82 -17.34 0.74
CA THR A 307 1.18 -16.87 -0.49
C THR A 307 0.19 -17.88 -1.07
N LYS A 308 0.49 -19.17 -1.02
CA LYS A 308 -0.43 -20.21 -1.55
C LYS A 308 -1.72 -20.24 -0.74
N LYS A 309 -1.59 -20.18 0.60
CA LYS A 309 -2.75 -20.14 1.49
C LYS A 309 -3.57 -18.84 1.31
N ILE A 310 -2.90 -17.71 1.06
CA ILE A 310 -3.59 -16.42 0.76
C ILE A 310 -4.38 -16.54 -0.56
N VAL A 311 -3.81 -17.16 -1.59
CA VAL A 311 -4.49 -17.43 -2.87
C VAL A 311 -5.70 -18.35 -2.66
N ASP A 312 -5.56 -19.40 -1.84
CA ASP A 312 -6.71 -20.25 -1.47
C ASP A 312 -7.81 -19.45 -0.76
N VAL A 313 -7.45 -18.52 0.13
CA VAL A 313 -8.45 -17.67 0.82
C VAL A 313 -9.24 -16.83 -0.18
N TYR A 314 -8.59 -16.18 -1.15
CA TYR A 314 -9.31 -15.44 -2.17
C TYR A 314 -10.16 -16.35 -3.06
N ASN A 315 -9.67 -17.52 -3.45
CA ASN A 315 -10.44 -18.43 -4.28
C ASN A 315 -11.61 -19.13 -3.55
N ALA A 316 -11.59 -19.16 -2.21
CA ALA A 316 -12.67 -19.77 -1.41
C ALA A 316 -13.87 -18.87 -1.19
N VAL A 317 -13.81 -17.58 -1.54
CA VAL A 317 -14.83 -16.59 -1.19
C VAL A 317 -15.54 -16.02 -2.42
N ASP A 318 -16.74 -15.46 -2.23
CA ASP A 318 -17.55 -14.85 -3.28
C ASP A 318 -17.42 -13.33 -3.34
N LEU A 319 -16.98 -12.70 -2.26
CA LEU A 319 -16.95 -11.27 -2.11
C LEU A 319 -15.80 -10.86 -1.19
N PHE A 320 -15.04 -9.84 -1.60
CA PHE A 320 -14.06 -9.18 -0.74
C PHE A 320 -14.55 -7.79 -0.33
N VAL A 321 -14.55 -7.49 0.97
CA VAL A 321 -14.99 -6.20 1.50
C VAL A 321 -13.83 -5.45 2.14
N LEU A 322 -13.57 -4.22 1.70
CA LEU A 322 -12.53 -3.34 2.23
C LEU A 322 -13.13 -1.97 2.61
N PRO A 323 -13.72 -1.81 3.80
CA PRO A 323 -14.31 -0.54 4.25
C PRO A 323 -13.26 0.40 4.87
N SER A 324 -12.08 0.47 4.27
CA SER A 324 -10.96 1.27 4.77
C SER A 324 -11.28 2.77 4.75
N LEU A 325 -10.81 3.49 5.78
CA LEU A 325 -11.00 4.93 5.91
C LEU A 325 -9.90 5.76 5.22
N SER A 326 -8.82 5.11 4.83
CA SER A 326 -7.72 5.72 4.07
C SER A 326 -6.94 4.64 3.35
N GLU A 327 -6.82 4.75 2.04
CA GLU A 327 -6.04 3.85 1.18
C GLU A 327 -5.37 4.65 0.06
N ASN A 328 -4.23 4.15 -0.42
CA ASN A 328 -3.67 4.62 -1.68
C ASN A 328 -4.10 3.67 -2.80
N LEU A 329 -3.45 2.52 -2.93
CA LEU A 329 -3.80 1.46 -3.89
C LEU A 329 -3.71 0.12 -3.16
N PRO A 330 -4.81 -0.40 -2.59
CA PRO A 330 -4.77 -1.59 -1.75
C PRO A 330 -4.45 -2.86 -2.53
N ASN A 331 -3.30 -3.50 -2.22
CA ASN A 331 -2.91 -4.76 -2.85
C ASN A 331 -3.96 -5.87 -2.64
N THR A 332 -4.70 -5.84 -1.54
CA THR A 332 -5.74 -6.84 -1.23
C THR A 332 -6.92 -6.83 -2.21
N ILE A 333 -7.34 -5.65 -2.69
CA ILE A 333 -8.34 -5.56 -3.78
C ILE A 333 -7.76 -6.16 -5.06
N MET A 334 -6.52 -5.80 -5.40
CA MET A 334 -5.84 -6.32 -6.59
C MET A 334 -5.71 -7.85 -6.56
N GLU A 335 -5.37 -8.41 -5.40
CA GLU A 335 -5.24 -9.85 -5.17
C GLU A 335 -6.60 -10.57 -5.29
N ALA A 336 -7.66 -10.03 -4.68
CA ALA A 336 -9.01 -10.55 -4.79
C ALA A 336 -9.49 -10.56 -6.25
N MET A 337 -9.37 -9.41 -6.92
CA MET A 337 -9.80 -9.27 -8.34
C MET A 337 -8.97 -10.15 -9.28
N ALA A 338 -7.68 -10.38 -9.00
CA ALA A 338 -6.84 -11.30 -9.78
C ALA A 338 -7.35 -12.75 -9.71
N CYS A 339 -7.93 -13.15 -8.56
CA CYS A 339 -8.59 -14.43 -8.36
C CYS A 339 -10.05 -14.44 -8.86
N GLY A 340 -10.54 -13.34 -9.46
CA GLY A 340 -11.89 -13.23 -9.98
C GLY A 340 -12.96 -12.90 -8.93
N VAL A 341 -12.56 -12.39 -7.76
CA VAL A 341 -13.49 -12.05 -6.66
C VAL A 341 -13.88 -10.58 -6.74
N PRO A 342 -15.18 -10.27 -6.93
CA PRO A 342 -15.69 -8.92 -6.89
C PRO A 342 -15.44 -8.27 -5.52
N CYS A 343 -15.24 -6.95 -5.52
CA CYS A 343 -14.89 -6.22 -4.32
C CYS A 343 -15.93 -5.15 -3.97
N VAL A 344 -16.16 -4.94 -2.67
CA VAL A 344 -16.91 -3.77 -2.15
C VAL A 344 -15.94 -2.94 -1.31
N GLY A 345 -15.84 -1.64 -1.61
CA GLY A 345 -14.98 -0.71 -0.88
C GLY A 345 -15.56 0.68 -0.82
N PHE A 346 -15.11 1.49 0.14
CA PHE A 346 -15.51 2.89 0.22
C PHE A 346 -14.91 3.75 -0.88
N GLU A 347 -15.61 4.81 -1.26
CA GLU A 347 -15.14 5.87 -2.14
C GLU A 347 -14.03 6.70 -1.46
N VAL A 348 -12.82 6.11 -1.37
CA VAL A 348 -11.65 6.74 -0.72
C VAL A 348 -10.34 6.35 -1.40
N GLY A 349 -9.45 7.34 -1.56
CA GLY A 349 -8.13 7.10 -2.14
C GLY A 349 -8.19 6.54 -3.56
N GLY A 350 -7.43 5.51 -3.83
CA GLY A 350 -7.40 4.81 -5.12
C GLY A 350 -8.38 3.64 -5.23
N ILE A 351 -9.25 3.39 -4.25
CA ILE A 351 -10.25 2.31 -4.34
C ILE A 351 -11.16 2.51 -5.57
N PRO A 352 -11.72 3.72 -5.86
CA PRO A 352 -12.55 3.94 -7.05
C PRO A 352 -11.83 3.80 -8.38
N GLU A 353 -10.49 3.74 -8.38
CA GLU A 353 -9.70 3.47 -9.59
C GLU A 353 -9.61 1.97 -9.90
N MET A 354 -9.75 1.14 -8.87
CA MET A 354 -9.66 -0.31 -8.96
C MET A 354 -11.03 -0.93 -9.20
N ILE A 355 -12.05 -0.45 -8.49
CA ILE A 355 -13.42 -0.93 -8.56
C ILE A 355 -14.21 -0.04 -9.53
N ASP A 356 -14.55 -0.57 -10.70
CA ASP A 356 -15.51 0.02 -11.62
C ASP A 356 -16.92 -0.35 -11.12
N HIS A 357 -17.64 0.66 -10.60
CA HIS A 357 -18.91 0.49 -9.89
C HIS A 357 -19.93 -0.27 -10.72
N ARG A 358 -20.42 -1.41 -10.22
CA ARG A 358 -21.34 -2.36 -10.83
C ARG A 358 -20.84 -3.08 -12.09
N GLU A 359 -19.54 -2.95 -12.41
CA GLU A 359 -18.92 -3.69 -13.52
C GLU A 359 -18.01 -4.81 -13.02
N ASN A 360 -17.22 -4.56 -11.95
CA ASN A 360 -16.33 -5.55 -11.31
C ASN A 360 -16.42 -5.52 -9.78
N GLY A 361 -17.38 -4.79 -9.22
CA GLY A 361 -17.59 -4.63 -7.79
C GLY A 361 -18.47 -3.43 -7.47
N TYR A 362 -18.44 -2.98 -6.22
CA TYR A 362 -19.30 -1.89 -5.76
C TYR A 362 -18.52 -0.86 -4.96
N VAL A 363 -18.55 0.40 -5.37
CA VAL A 363 -18.00 1.54 -4.63
C VAL A 363 -19.10 2.10 -3.74
N ALA A 364 -18.94 1.92 -2.42
CA ALA A 364 -19.87 2.41 -1.41
C ALA A 364 -19.51 3.83 -0.97
N HIS A 365 -20.49 4.62 -0.56
CA HIS A 365 -20.28 5.97 -0.04
C HIS A 365 -19.40 5.95 1.20
N TYR A 366 -18.51 6.93 1.29
CA TYR A 366 -17.52 7.00 2.37
C TYR A 366 -18.16 7.06 3.74
N LYS A 367 -17.78 6.13 4.63
CA LYS A 367 -18.31 5.98 6.00
C LYS A 367 -19.81 5.69 6.08
N ASP A 368 -20.39 5.10 5.07
CA ASP A 368 -21.81 4.74 5.03
C ASP A 368 -21.94 3.21 5.05
N ALA A 369 -22.32 2.67 6.22
CA ALA A 369 -22.55 1.24 6.40
C ALA A 369 -23.78 0.73 5.63
N GLN A 370 -24.79 1.58 5.39
CA GLN A 370 -25.94 1.22 4.59
C GLN A 370 -25.58 1.05 3.11
N SER A 371 -24.77 1.97 2.56
CA SER A 371 -24.24 1.84 1.21
C SER A 371 -23.32 0.63 1.07
N LEU A 372 -22.53 0.31 2.11
CA LEU A 372 -21.68 -0.88 2.13
C LEU A 372 -22.54 -2.16 2.12
N ALA A 373 -23.59 -2.23 2.96
CA ALA A 373 -24.53 -3.35 3.00
C ALA A 373 -25.27 -3.53 1.67
N ALA A 374 -25.70 -2.44 1.03
CA ALA A 374 -26.34 -2.49 -0.28
C ALA A 374 -25.41 -3.07 -1.37
N GLY A 375 -24.11 -2.71 -1.35
CA GLY A 375 -23.13 -3.28 -2.26
C GLY A 375 -22.88 -4.76 -2.01
N MET A 376 -22.82 -5.18 -0.74
CA MET A 376 -22.71 -6.59 -0.36
C MET A 376 -23.93 -7.39 -0.83
N ALA A 377 -25.14 -6.89 -0.53
CA ALA A 377 -26.40 -7.52 -0.96
C ALA A 377 -26.46 -7.68 -2.48
N TRP A 378 -26.09 -6.64 -3.24
CA TRP A 378 -26.12 -6.66 -4.69
C TRP A 378 -25.22 -7.73 -5.29
N ILE A 379 -23.99 -7.93 -4.77
CA ILE A 379 -23.06 -8.97 -5.29
C ILE A 379 -23.56 -10.38 -4.91
N LEU A 380 -24.16 -10.54 -3.72
CA LEU A 380 -24.64 -11.83 -3.21
C LEU A 380 -26.01 -12.24 -3.78
N ASP A 381 -26.70 -11.35 -4.48
CA ASP A 381 -28.01 -11.59 -5.08
C ASP A 381 -27.91 -12.59 -6.25
N GLU A 382 -28.81 -13.58 -6.29
CA GLU A 382 -28.84 -14.61 -7.33
C GLU A 382 -29.10 -14.04 -8.73
N GLY A 383 -29.74 -12.86 -8.83
CA GLY A 383 -29.98 -12.17 -10.09
C GLY A 383 -28.76 -11.44 -10.64
N THR A 384 -27.68 -11.33 -9.88
CA THR A 384 -26.44 -10.69 -10.33
C THR A 384 -25.62 -11.65 -11.19
N ASP A 385 -25.20 -11.19 -12.37
CA ASP A 385 -24.30 -11.96 -13.25
C ASP A 385 -22.87 -11.97 -12.68
N TYR A 386 -22.67 -12.86 -11.69
CA TYR A 386 -21.40 -13.03 -10.99
C TYR A 386 -20.27 -13.41 -11.95
N GLU A 387 -20.55 -14.21 -12.99
CA GLU A 387 -19.53 -14.66 -13.95
C GLU A 387 -18.97 -13.46 -14.74
N THR A 388 -19.82 -12.54 -15.16
CA THR A 388 -19.38 -11.31 -15.81
C THR A 388 -18.60 -10.42 -14.86
N LEU A 389 -19.03 -10.22 -13.61
CA LEU A 389 -18.26 -9.47 -12.60
C LEU A 389 -16.86 -10.06 -12.41
N SER A 390 -16.77 -11.38 -12.26
CA SER A 390 -15.50 -12.09 -12.09
C SER A 390 -14.58 -11.94 -13.30
N LYS A 391 -15.09 -12.08 -14.51
CA LYS A 391 -14.32 -11.86 -15.77
C LYS A 391 -13.81 -10.42 -15.85
N ASN A 392 -14.62 -9.44 -15.47
CA ASN A 392 -14.23 -8.03 -15.48
C ASN A 392 -13.13 -7.73 -14.43
N CYS A 393 -13.19 -8.34 -13.24
CA CYS A 393 -12.12 -8.29 -12.24
C CYS A 393 -10.78 -8.76 -12.83
N ILE A 394 -10.77 -9.95 -13.42
CA ILE A 394 -9.58 -10.56 -13.99
C ILE A 394 -9.05 -9.71 -15.16
N HIS A 395 -9.95 -9.24 -16.03
CA HIS A 395 -9.59 -8.39 -17.16
C HIS A 395 -8.89 -7.10 -16.69
N LYS A 396 -9.50 -6.38 -15.74
CA LYS A 396 -8.93 -5.15 -15.16
C LYS A 396 -7.52 -5.37 -14.60
N VAL A 397 -7.34 -6.45 -13.83
CA VAL A 397 -6.03 -6.75 -13.24
C VAL A 397 -4.99 -7.09 -14.31
N ARG A 398 -5.34 -7.87 -15.32
CA ARG A 398 -4.42 -8.25 -16.39
C ARG A 398 -4.00 -7.05 -17.25
N THR A 399 -4.89 -6.10 -17.49
CA THR A 399 -4.62 -4.93 -18.32
C THR A 399 -3.86 -3.83 -17.58
N GLU A 400 -4.16 -3.60 -16.28
CA GLU A 400 -3.64 -2.47 -15.54
C GLU A 400 -2.49 -2.83 -14.58
N TYR A 401 -2.56 -4.00 -13.92
CA TYR A 401 -1.74 -4.33 -12.75
C TYR A 401 -0.80 -5.52 -12.95
N ALA A 402 -0.89 -6.27 -14.07
CA ALA A 402 -0.03 -7.41 -14.33
C ALA A 402 1.46 -7.00 -14.29
N GLN A 403 2.31 -7.82 -13.68
CA GLN A 403 3.73 -7.56 -13.51
C GLN A 403 4.44 -7.10 -14.79
N GLN A 404 4.13 -7.74 -15.92
CA GLN A 404 4.71 -7.37 -17.20
C GLN A 404 4.36 -5.95 -17.61
N ARG A 405 3.07 -5.56 -17.51
CA ARG A 405 2.60 -4.22 -17.89
C ARG A 405 3.21 -3.14 -17.01
N VAL A 406 3.29 -3.41 -15.72
CA VAL A 406 3.87 -2.46 -14.76
C VAL A 406 5.38 -2.34 -14.99
N ALA A 407 6.09 -3.45 -15.22
CA ALA A 407 7.51 -3.44 -15.53
C ALA A 407 7.81 -2.63 -16.81
N GLU A 408 7.03 -2.78 -17.88
CA GLU A 408 7.14 -2.01 -19.12
C GLU A 408 7.05 -0.50 -18.84
N ARG A 409 6.06 -0.04 -18.06
CA ARG A 409 5.89 1.37 -17.68
C ARG A 409 7.08 1.91 -16.88
N TYR A 410 7.63 1.12 -15.94
CA TYR A 410 8.84 1.51 -15.20
C TYR A 410 10.08 1.55 -16.09
N LEU A 411 10.22 0.63 -17.04
CA LEU A 411 11.33 0.63 -18.00
C LEU A 411 11.35 1.91 -18.84
N ASP A 412 10.19 2.40 -19.27
CA ASP A 412 10.08 3.68 -20.00
C ASP A 412 10.58 4.84 -19.14
N VAL A 413 10.18 4.90 -17.85
CA VAL A 413 10.67 5.91 -16.91
C VAL A 413 12.19 5.80 -16.71
N TYR A 414 12.69 4.58 -16.49
CA TYR A 414 14.13 4.37 -16.29
C TYR A 414 14.96 4.75 -17.52
N GLN A 415 14.48 4.44 -18.72
CA GLN A 415 15.14 4.83 -19.97
C GLN A 415 15.16 6.36 -20.12
N SER A 416 14.05 7.03 -19.79
CA SER A 416 13.96 8.49 -19.86
C SER A 416 14.97 9.15 -18.91
N VAL A 417 14.98 8.78 -17.62
CA VAL A 417 15.91 9.38 -16.65
C VAL A 417 17.38 9.02 -16.94
N TRP A 418 17.63 7.87 -17.56
CA TRP A 418 18.98 7.46 -17.97
C TRP A 418 19.50 8.26 -19.17
N ARG A 419 18.63 8.57 -20.16
CA ARG A 419 19.01 9.39 -21.33
C ARG A 419 19.30 10.82 -20.92
N ASN A 420 18.43 11.44 -20.12
CA ASN A 420 18.60 12.81 -19.66
C ASN A 420 19.95 13.01 -18.97
N LYS A 421 20.42 12.01 -18.18
CA LYS A 421 21.74 12.07 -17.57
C LYS A 421 22.91 12.05 -18.56
N LYS A 422 22.77 11.42 -19.74
CA LYS A 422 23.85 11.34 -20.74
C LYS A 422 23.99 12.61 -21.57
N GLU A 423 22.96 13.44 -21.55
CA GLU A 423 22.89 14.71 -22.28
C GLU A 423 23.32 15.90 -21.41
N GLU A 424 23.39 15.74 -20.06
CA GLU A 424 24.01 16.67 -19.10
C GLU A 424 25.53 16.40 -18.99
#